data_3ee69f184803ff71a88561b13a654634
#
_entry.id   3ee69f184803ff71a88561b13a654634
#
_cell.length_a   1.000
_cell.length_b   1.000
_cell.length_c   1.000
_cell.angle_alpha   90.00
_cell.angle_beta   90.00
_cell.angle_gamma   90.00
#
_symmetry.space_group_name_H-M   'P 1'
#
loop_
_entity.id
_entity.type
_entity.pdbx_description
1 polymer ?
#
loop_
_entity_poly.entity_id
_entity_poly.type
_entity_poly.pdbx_seq_one_letter_code
_entity_poly.pdbx_strand_id
1 'polypeptide(L)'
;MPDEDPKGAAALQRLLAPRHIALAGGQWADAAAAAAQAIGYAGQVWRVHPSRPSSPGRHYFRSVEELPEAPDATFIAAPSHEVPAIAAALARRGAGGFVCFAAGFSETGTDEGRRLAAALESAAGPLPYFGPNCYGLINLFDGAALWPDQVVGGRPTRGVALICQSGTIALNLLFNQRSLPIGYLITVGNQTRLAVEDVIDRLVDDPRVTAFGLYIEGVKDVASFARAADKARAAGKPIALIKAGRTEAAARTARSHTGALAGADGAFDAFCRQAGIARCESLATLCETLKVLHTGGPLRGRRMLVMGASGGDMAMTADAARQLALEFPPFAPATSALLAALLSERVTIANPFDFHTHVWFDRPRLNSLFSIVHGAGYDSVGFMVDCPPEDQADPASYVAVIEEFIAAYPGAPARAAVISSLPESISACTRTRCLAAGITPLH
;
A
#
# COMPACT_ATOMS: atom_id res chain seq x y z
N MET A 1 24.17 16.75 -13.99
CA MET A 1 23.64 15.39 -13.83
C MET A 1 24.52 14.73 -12.81
N PRO A 2 24.05 14.35 -11.60
CA PRO A 2 24.86 13.49 -10.75
C PRO A 2 24.95 12.13 -11.48
N ASP A 3 26.14 11.58 -11.57
CA ASP A 3 26.40 10.24 -12.11
C ASP A 3 25.48 9.26 -11.41
N GLU A 4 24.56 8.63 -12.17
CA GLU A 4 23.83 7.47 -11.70
C GLU A 4 24.87 6.40 -11.36
N ASP A 5 25.00 6.07 -10.05
CA ASP A 5 25.85 4.95 -9.63
C ASP A 5 25.17 3.64 -10.04
N PRO A 6 25.53 3.05 -11.19
CA PRO A 6 24.88 1.83 -11.68
C PRO A 6 25.10 0.63 -10.75
N LYS A 7 26.11 0.68 -9.88
CA LYS A 7 26.38 -0.35 -8.88
C LYS A 7 25.42 -0.24 -7.70
N GLY A 8 25.07 0.98 -7.26
CA GLY A 8 24.07 1.20 -6.21
C GLY A 8 22.67 0.77 -6.65
N ALA A 9 22.26 1.09 -7.87
CA ALA A 9 20.97 0.69 -8.43
C ALA A 9 20.84 -0.84 -8.57
N ALA A 10 21.87 -1.52 -9.02
CA ALA A 10 21.90 -2.98 -9.13
C ALA A 10 21.87 -3.66 -7.74
N ALA A 11 22.59 -3.09 -6.76
CA ALA A 11 22.59 -3.58 -5.39
C ALA A 11 21.19 -3.43 -4.74
N LEU A 12 20.54 -2.27 -4.89
CA LEU A 12 19.19 -2.05 -4.40
C LEU A 12 18.17 -3.00 -5.06
N GLN A 13 18.32 -3.30 -6.36
CA GLN A 13 17.46 -4.30 -7.01
C GLN A 13 17.60 -5.68 -6.37
N ARG A 14 18.83 -6.10 -6.05
CA ARG A 14 19.09 -7.36 -5.35
C ARG A 14 18.46 -7.37 -3.96
N LEU A 15 18.53 -6.26 -3.22
CA LEU A 15 17.88 -6.13 -1.92
C LEU A 15 16.35 -6.26 -1.99
N LEU A 16 15.72 -5.66 -3.00
CA LEU A 16 14.24 -5.64 -3.16
C LEU A 16 13.67 -6.94 -3.75
N ALA A 17 14.44 -7.65 -4.57
CA ALA A 17 14.04 -8.91 -5.22
C ALA A 17 15.16 -9.96 -5.12
N PRO A 18 15.47 -10.44 -3.89
CA PRO A 18 16.60 -11.33 -3.66
C PRO A 18 16.35 -12.74 -4.17
N ARG A 19 17.41 -13.38 -4.71
CA ARG A 19 17.44 -14.81 -5.04
C ARG A 19 17.83 -15.65 -3.83
N HIS A 20 18.59 -15.07 -2.90
CA HIS A 20 18.96 -15.67 -1.63
C HIS A 20 19.07 -14.59 -0.56
N ILE A 21 18.66 -14.97 0.66
CA ILE A 21 18.64 -14.09 1.83
C ILE A 21 19.49 -14.65 2.94
N ALA A 22 20.19 -13.77 3.67
CA ALA A 22 20.86 -14.11 4.90
C ALA A 22 20.11 -13.50 6.09
N LEU A 23 20.04 -14.23 7.20
CA LEU A 23 19.34 -13.85 8.41
C LEU A 23 20.34 -13.92 9.57
N ALA A 24 20.85 -12.77 10.00
CA ALA A 24 21.87 -12.64 11.03
C ALA A 24 21.24 -12.27 12.37
N GLY A 25 21.38 -13.14 13.38
CA GLY A 25 20.90 -12.89 14.73
C GLY A 25 20.16 -14.04 15.38
N GLY A 26 19.44 -13.73 16.48
CA GLY A 26 18.74 -14.69 17.32
C GLY A 26 17.29 -14.95 16.89
N GLN A 27 16.37 -14.87 17.88
CA GLN A 27 14.95 -15.22 17.70
C GLN A 27 14.24 -14.42 16.58
N TRP A 28 14.58 -13.16 16.39
CA TRP A 28 13.98 -12.33 15.33
C TRP A 28 14.44 -12.75 13.93
N ALA A 29 15.68 -13.23 13.79
CA ALA A 29 16.16 -13.82 12.55
C ALA A 29 15.46 -15.17 12.27
N ASP A 30 15.18 -15.96 13.31
CA ASP A 30 14.38 -17.20 13.17
C ASP A 30 12.93 -16.89 12.78
N ALA A 31 12.33 -15.84 13.35
CA ALA A 31 10.99 -15.40 12.96
C ALA A 31 10.95 -14.94 11.48
N ALA A 32 11.96 -14.19 11.03
CA ALA A 32 12.08 -13.80 9.62
C ALA A 32 12.25 -15.03 8.69
N ALA A 33 12.95 -16.07 9.14
CA ALA A 33 13.03 -17.33 8.39
C ALA A 33 11.68 -18.02 8.26
N ALA A 34 10.89 -18.02 9.34
CA ALA A 34 9.55 -18.59 9.33
C ALA A 34 8.60 -17.80 8.42
N ALA A 35 8.68 -16.47 8.45
CA ALA A 35 7.91 -15.61 7.57
C ALA A 35 8.24 -15.84 6.07
N ALA A 36 9.52 -15.90 5.72
CA ALA A 36 9.95 -16.21 4.36
C ALA A 36 9.44 -17.59 3.89
N GLN A 37 9.47 -18.58 4.77
CA GLN A 37 8.93 -19.90 4.48
C GLN A 37 7.42 -19.88 4.29
N ALA A 38 6.69 -19.17 5.17
CA ALA A 38 5.22 -19.10 5.14
C ALA A 38 4.67 -18.49 3.85
N ILE A 39 5.36 -17.49 3.27
CA ILE A 39 4.96 -16.90 1.98
C ILE A 39 5.48 -17.69 0.76
N GLY A 40 6.12 -18.84 0.99
CA GLY A 40 6.65 -19.69 -0.09
C GLY A 40 7.82 -19.05 -0.83
N TYR A 41 8.77 -18.45 -0.12
CA TYR A 41 10.01 -17.96 -0.72
C TYR A 41 10.79 -19.13 -1.34
N ALA A 42 11.07 -19.03 -2.63
CA ALA A 42 11.72 -20.11 -3.40
C ALA A 42 13.25 -20.06 -3.36
N GLY A 43 13.82 -18.95 -2.87
CA GLY A 43 15.27 -18.76 -2.81
C GLY A 43 15.94 -19.44 -1.61
N GLN A 44 17.27 -19.36 -1.56
CA GLN A 44 18.02 -19.88 -0.43
C GLN A 44 17.90 -18.98 0.80
N VAL A 45 17.77 -19.58 1.98
CA VAL A 45 17.73 -18.90 3.28
C VAL A 45 18.90 -19.36 4.13
N TRP A 46 19.85 -18.47 4.39
CA TRP A 46 21.05 -18.73 5.18
C TRP A 46 20.92 -18.08 6.56
N ARG A 47 21.05 -18.89 7.62
CA ARG A 47 21.04 -18.38 9.00
C ARG A 47 22.47 -18.16 9.47
N VAL A 48 22.74 -16.99 10.05
CA VAL A 48 24.06 -16.61 10.57
C VAL A 48 23.96 -16.36 12.07
N HIS A 49 24.73 -17.13 12.86
CA HIS A 49 24.81 -16.93 14.30
C HIS A 49 26.13 -17.46 14.86
N PRO A 50 26.90 -16.67 15.64
CA PRO A 50 28.27 -17.03 16.03
C PRO A 50 28.37 -18.27 16.95
N SER A 51 27.34 -18.59 17.70
CA SER A 51 27.41 -19.63 18.72
C SER A 51 26.30 -20.71 18.66
N ARG A 52 25.24 -20.52 17.85
CA ARG A 52 24.15 -21.51 17.77
C ARG A 52 24.61 -22.78 17.08
N PRO A 53 24.35 -23.99 17.66
CA PRO A 53 24.63 -25.25 16.98
C PRO A 53 23.66 -25.49 15.83
N SER A 54 24.14 -26.07 14.75
CA SER A 54 23.30 -26.57 13.66
C SER A 54 22.57 -27.86 14.10
N SER A 55 21.37 -28.08 13.55
CA SER A 55 20.55 -29.26 13.76
C SER A 55 19.94 -29.72 12.42
N PRO A 56 19.40 -30.95 12.33
CA PRO A 56 18.73 -31.37 11.10
C PRO A 56 17.69 -30.37 10.62
N GLY A 57 17.79 -29.96 9.36
CA GLY A 57 16.91 -28.94 8.75
C GLY A 57 17.20 -27.48 9.17
N ARG A 58 18.17 -27.22 10.06
CA ARG A 58 18.52 -25.88 10.53
C ARG A 58 20.03 -25.71 10.63
N HIS A 59 20.66 -25.28 9.54
CA HIS A 59 22.08 -25.00 9.50
C HIS A 59 22.36 -23.52 9.86
N TYR A 60 23.37 -23.28 10.72
CA TYR A 60 23.89 -21.96 11.06
C TYR A 60 25.34 -21.81 10.59
N PHE A 61 25.60 -20.77 9.80
CA PHE A 61 26.93 -20.26 9.51
C PHE A 61 27.42 -19.43 10.70
N ARG A 62 28.70 -19.47 11.01
CA ARG A 62 29.26 -18.73 12.16
C ARG A 62 29.37 -17.24 11.86
N SER A 63 29.58 -16.88 10.61
CA SER A 63 29.71 -15.50 10.17
C SER A 63 29.21 -15.34 8.72
N VAL A 64 29.12 -14.09 8.27
CA VAL A 64 28.75 -13.76 6.89
C VAL A 64 29.82 -14.27 5.89
N GLU A 65 31.09 -14.31 6.30
CA GLU A 65 32.20 -14.76 5.48
C GLU A 65 32.11 -16.25 5.10
N GLU A 66 31.44 -17.07 5.91
CA GLU A 66 31.23 -18.50 5.68
C GLU A 66 30.09 -18.82 4.72
N LEU A 67 29.29 -17.83 4.32
CA LEU A 67 28.17 -18.05 3.40
C LEU A 67 28.68 -18.56 2.04
N PRO A 68 27.93 -19.43 1.33
CA PRO A 68 28.35 -19.95 0.02
C PRO A 68 28.60 -18.84 -1.01
N GLU A 69 27.76 -17.82 -1.02
CA GLU A 69 27.80 -16.69 -1.93
C GLU A 69 27.54 -15.38 -1.20
N ALA A 70 27.76 -14.23 -1.87
CA ALA A 70 27.35 -12.93 -1.38
C ALA A 70 25.81 -12.83 -1.35
N PRO A 71 25.16 -12.61 -0.18
CA PRO A 71 23.71 -12.56 -0.11
C PRO A 71 23.14 -11.38 -0.89
N ASP A 72 22.05 -11.58 -1.59
CA ASP A 72 21.35 -10.49 -2.28
C ASP A 72 20.70 -9.54 -1.24
N ALA A 73 20.15 -10.08 -0.17
CA ALA A 73 19.57 -9.31 0.92
C ALA A 73 19.91 -9.94 2.28
N THR A 74 20.13 -9.12 3.29
CA THR A 74 20.41 -9.60 4.64
C THR A 74 19.47 -8.91 5.65
N PHE A 75 18.85 -9.70 6.54
CA PHE A 75 18.15 -9.19 7.70
C PHE A 75 19.07 -9.27 8.93
N ILE A 76 19.39 -8.11 9.53
CA ILE A 76 20.29 -8.04 10.69
C ILE A 76 19.48 -7.75 11.95
N ALA A 77 19.34 -8.76 12.82
CA ALA A 77 18.67 -8.70 14.11
C ALA A 77 19.65 -9.07 15.23
N ALA A 78 20.85 -8.53 15.16
CA ALA A 78 21.92 -8.62 16.16
C ALA A 78 21.90 -7.40 17.11
N PRO A 79 22.58 -7.45 18.26
CA PRO A 79 22.77 -6.27 19.11
C PRO A 79 23.39 -5.10 18.34
N SER A 80 22.95 -3.86 18.64
CA SER A 80 23.33 -2.68 17.85
C SER A 80 24.84 -2.45 17.70
N HIS A 81 25.62 -2.80 18.72
CA HIS A 81 27.09 -2.68 18.71
C HIS A 81 27.77 -3.69 17.76
N GLU A 82 27.12 -4.80 17.41
CA GLU A 82 27.63 -5.81 16.48
C GLU A 82 27.30 -5.50 15.02
N VAL A 83 26.25 -4.69 14.77
CA VAL A 83 25.75 -4.38 13.42
C VAL A 83 26.81 -3.81 12.50
N PRO A 84 27.67 -2.84 12.92
CA PRO A 84 28.70 -2.30 12.03
C PRO A 84 29.69 -3.36 11.51
N ALA A 85 30.08 -4.33 12.36
CA ALA A 85 30.98 -5.40 11.95
C ALA A 85 30.35 -6.32 10.90
N ILE A 86 29.06 -6.66 11.08
CA ILE A 86 28.27 -7.46 10.10
C ILE A 86 28.13 -6.69 8.78
N ALA A 87 27.81 -5.38 8.84
CA ALA A 87 27.70 -4.53 7.66
C ALA A 87 29.01 -4.45 6.86
N ALA A 88 30.15 -4.31 7.55
CA ALA A 88 31.47 -4.32 6.91
C ALA A 88 31.77 -5.66 6.23
N ALA A 89 31.40 -6.78 6.83
CA ALA A 89 31.55 -8.11 6.25
C ALA A 89 30.69 -8.27 4.98
N LEU A 90 29.43 -7.80 5.01
CA LEU A 90 28.55 -7.79 3.86
C LEU A 90 29.09 -6.92 2.71
N ALA A 91 29.60 -5.73 3.05
CA ALA A 91 30.20 -4.82 2.06
C ALA A 91 31.44 -5.46 1.37
N ARG A 92 32.34 -6.07 2.15
CA ARG A 92 33.52 -6.79 1.60
C ARG A 92 33.13 -7.93 0.67
N ARG A 93 32.04 -8.62 0.96
CA ARG A 93 31.54 -9.74 0.13
C ARG A 93 30.76 -9.28 -1.10
N GLY A 94 30.45 -8.00 -1.24
CA GLY A 94 29.63 -7.50 -2.36
C GLY A 94 28.15 -7.93 -2.26
N ALA A 95 27.60 -7.95 -1.05
CA ALA A 95 26.18 -8.20 -0.83
C ALA A 95 25.30 -7.19 -1.59
N GLY A 96 24.02 -7.50 -1.82
CA GLY A 96 23.08 -6.58 -2.44
C GLY A 96 22.61 -5.47 -1.50
N GLY A 97 22.45 -5.78 -0.21
CA GLY A 97 22.05 -4.82 0.80
C GLY A 97 21.53 -5.49 2.06
N PHE A 98 21.04 -4.69 3.01
CA PHE A 98 20.50 -5.23 4.24
C PHE A 98 19.35 -4.40 4.85
N VAL A 99 18.61 -5.03 5.74
CA VAL A 99 17.66 -4.42 6.66
C VAL A 99 18.29 -4.46 8.06
N CYS A 100 18.43 -3.30 8.72
CA CYS A 100 18.89 -3.20 10.09
C CYS A 100 17.69 -3.10 11.04
N PHE A 101 17.30 -4.23 11.65
CA PHE A 101 16.20 -4.29 12.60
C PHE A 101 16.55 -3.67 13.95
N ALA A 102 17.83 -3.71 14.34
CA ALA A 102 18.29 -3.21 15.63
C ALA A 102 18.00 -1.72 15.81
N ALA A 103 17.54 -1.36 17.00
CA ALA A 103 17.44 0.01 17.51
C ALA A 103 18.63 0.35 18.40
N GLY A 104 18.73 1.60 18.87
CA GLY A 104 19.80 2.09 19.72
C GLY A 104 20.82 2.96 18.99
N PHE A 105 20.44 3.51 17.84
CA PHE A 105 21.26 4.41 17.03
C PHE A 105 20.87 5.89 17.26
N SER A 106 20.87 6.71 16.21
CA SER A 106 20.61 8.16 16.30
C SER A 106 19.25 8.53 16.90
N GLU A 107 18.25 7.69 16.82
CA GLU A 107 16.91 7.90 17.39
C GLU A 107 16.91 8.00 18.91
N THR A 108 17.92 7.47 19.59
CA THR A 108 18.05 7.61 21.04
C THR A 108 18.41 9.02 21.49
N GLY A 109 18.92 9.87 20.59
CA GLY A 109 19.41 11.21 20.90
C GLY A 109 20.69 11.24 21.73
N THR A 110 21.31 10.10 22.06
CA THR A 110 22.52 9.97 22.87
C THR A 110 23.80 10.07 22.01
N ASP A 111 24.94 10.42 22.63
CA ASP A 111 26.24 10.43 21.95
C ASP A 111 26.63 9.03 21.49
N GLU A 112 26.30 8.01 22.27
CA GLU A 112 26.55 6.61 21.91
C GLU A 112 25.76 6.23 20.67
N GLY A 113 24.46 6.53 20.61
CA GLY A 113 23.63 6.25 19.46
C GLY A 113 24.11 6.97 18.19
N ARG A 114 24.57 8.20 18.31
CA ARG A 114 25.19 8.96 17.19
C ARG A 114 26.49 8.30 16.71
N ARG A 115 27.35 7.85 17.65
CA ARG A 115 28.58 7.12 17.30
C ARG A 115 28.31 5.80 16.60
N LEU A 116 27.35 5.02 17.08
CA LEU A 116 26.93 3.78 16.41
C LEU A 116 26.36 4.02 15.01
N ALA A 117 25.56 5.06 14.83
CA ALA A 117 25.03 5.41 13.50
C ALA A 117 26.16 5.76 12.52
N ALA A 118 27.13 6.59 12.94
CA ALA A 118 28.29 6.94 12.13
C ALA A 118 29.18 5.70 11.83
N ALA A 119 29.38 4.82 12.80
CA ALA A 119 30.13 3.57 12.63
C ALA A 119 29.44 2.65 11.61
N LEU A 120 28.11 2.52 11.67
CA LEU A 120 27.34 1.74 10.72
C LEU A 120 27.45 2.31 9.30
N GLU A 121 27.31 3.62 9.15
CA GLU A 121 27.39 4.28 7.84
C GLU A 121 28.77 4.09 7.20
N SER A 122 29.84 4.28 7.99
CA SER A 122 31.22 4.03 7.55
C SER A 122 31.46 2.58 7.17
N ALA A 123 30.95 1.63 7.96
CA ALA A 123 31.13 0.19 7.74
C ALA A 123 30.35 -0.34 6.53
N ALA A 124 29.15 0.16 6.29
CA ALA A 124 28.33 -0.19 5.14
C ALA A 124 28.92 0.35 3.83
N GLY A 125 29.66 1.45 3.85
CA GLY A 125 30.21 2.07 2.64
C GLY A 125 29.12 2.39 1.61
N PRO A 126 29.22 1.91 0.36
CA PRO A 126 28.20 2.17 -0.67
C PRO A 126 26.99 1.22 -0.59
N LEU A 127 26.99 0.25 0.33
CA LEU A 127 25.94 -0.78 0.41
C LEU A 127 24.59 -0.16 0.78
N PRO A 128 23.50 -0.37 0.01
CA PRO A 128 22.19 0.11 0.35
C PRO A 128 21.62 -0.63 1.56
N TYR A 129 20.95 0.10 2.47
CA TYR A 129 20.26 -0.53 3.59
C TYR A 129 19.07 0.29 4.10
N PHE A 130 18.08 -0.43 4.64
CA PHE A 130 16.95 0.13 5.36
C PHE A 130 17.22 0.19 6.86
N GLY A 131 16.79 1.26 7.48
CA GLY A 131 16.94 1.47 8.92
C GLY A 131 18.13 2.37 9.29
N PRO A 132 18.74 2.17 10.49
CA PRO A 132 18.35 1.21 11.56
C PRO A 132 16.96 1.45 12.15
N ASN A 133 16.59 0.68 13.18
CA ASN A 133 15.26 0.72 13.76
C ASN A 133 14.17 0.47 12.72
N CYS A 134 14.36 -0.56 11.89
CA CYS A 134 13.56 -0.86 10.71
C CYS A 134 12.96 -2.24 10.80
N TYR A 135 11.64 -2.36 10.68
CA TYR A 135 10.93 -3.62 10.82
C TYR A 135 11.22 -4.60 9.69
N GLY A 136 11.32 -4.12 8.44
CA GLY A 136 11.72 -4.99 7.33
C GLY A 136 11.14 -4.64 5.97
N LEU A 137 11.22 -5.64 5.11
CA LEU A 137 10.82 -5.62 3.72
C LEU A 137 10.02 -6.88 3.38
N ILE A 138 8.88 -6.71 2.72
CA ILE A 138 8.10 -7.77 2.08
C ILE A 138 7.91 -7.41 0.61
N ASN A 139 8.21 -8.36 -0.27
CA ASN A 139 7.90 -8.33 -1.69
C ASN A 139 6.95 -9.50 -1.99
N LEU A 140 5.65 -9.21 -2.02
CA LEU A 140 4.62 -10.22 -2.29
C LEU A 140 4.57 -10.63 -3.76
N PHE A 141 5.06 -9.82 -4.68
CA PHE A 141 5.13 -10.20 -6.10
C PHE A 141 6.03 -11.41 -6.31
N ASP A 142 7.21 -11.41 -5.67
CA ASP A 142 8.22 -12.45 -5.82
C ASP A 142 8.24 -13.42 -4.62
N GLY A 143 7.43 -13.13 -3.58
CA GLY A 143 7.31 -13.96 -2.38
C GLY A 143 8.57 -13.93 -1.52
N ALA A 144 9.23 -12.78 -1.38
CA ALA A 144 10.40 -12.59 -0.52
C ALA A 144 10.04 -11.77 0.73
N ALA A 145 10.53 -12.20 1.89
CA ALA A 145 10.35 -11.46 3.14
C ALA A 145 11.64 -11.46 3.98
N LEU A 146 12.05 -10.26 4.36
CA LEU A 146 12.99 -9.98 5.44
C LEU A 146 12.18 -9.30 6.54
N TRP A 147 11.34 -10.07 7.24
CA TRP A 147 10.27 -9.57 8.08
C TRP A 147 10.09 -10.44 9.31
N PRO A 148 10.16 -9.92 10.54
CA PRO A 148 10.25 -10.75 11.77
C PRO A 148 8.88 -11.10 12.37
N ASP A 149 7.80 -11.05 11.59
CA ASP A 149 6.44 -11.29 12.06
C ASP A 149 5.62 -12.04 10.99
N GLN A 150 4.32 -12.24 11.25
CA GLN A 150 3.42 -12.90 10.33
C GLN A 150 3.28 -12.08 9.03
N VAL A 151 3.24 -12.79 7.92
CA VAL A 151 2.95 -12.22 6.61
C VAL A 151 1.62 -12.79 6.14
N VAL A 152 0.69 -11.92 5.80
CA VAL A 152 -0.62 -12.26 5.25
C VAL A 152 -0.79 -11.66 3.86
N GLY A 153 -1.72 -12.20 3.10
CA GLY A 153 -2.01 -11.76 1.73
C GLY A 153 -1.54 -12.76 0.68
N GLY A 154 -2.09 -12.62 -0.52
CA GLY A 154 -1.71 -13.42 -1.69
C GLY A 154 -0.60 -12.74 -2.50
N ARG A 155 -0.19 -13.39 -3.59
CA ARG A 155 0.74 -12.82 -4.59
C ARG A 155 -0.05 -12.13 -5.71
N PRO A 156 -0.25 -10.82 -5.67
CA PRO A 156 -0.97 -10.12 -6.72
C PRO A 156 -0.08 -10.04 -7.98
N THR A 157 -0.69 -10.03 -9.15
CA THR A 157 0.03 -9.76 -10.41
C THR A 157 0.39 -8.28 -10.56
N ARG A 158 -0.43 -7.39 -9.98
CA ARG A 158 -0.23 -5.95 -9.86
C ARG A 158 -0.74 -5.49 -8.51
N GLY A 159 -0.11 -4.46 -7.95
CA GLY A 159 -0.49 -3.98 -6.62
C GLY A 159 0.17 -2.66 -6.24
N VAL A 160 -0.10 -2.21 -5.03
CA VAL A 160 0.49 -0.98 -4.47
C VAL A 160 1.80 -1.27 -3.77
N ALA A 161 2.69 -0.27 -3.73
CA ALA A 161 3.87 -0.29 -2.87
C ALA A 161 3.58 0.57 -1.63
N LEU A 162 3.60 -0.06 -0.46
CA LEU A 162 3.47 0.60 0.83
C LEU A 162 4.86 0.87 1.42
N ILE A 163 5.12 2.13 1.78
CA ILE A 163 6.39 2.57 2.37
C ILE A 163 6.08 3.29 3.69
N CYS A 164 6.59 2.76 4.80
CA CYS A 164 6.23 3.22 6.13
C CYS A 164 7.49 3.56 6.96
N GLN A 165 7.46 4.67 7.70
CA GLN A 165 8.47 4.94 8.73
C GLN A 165 8.22 4.12 10.00
N SER A 166 6.98 3.75 10.29
CA SER A 166 6.59 2.97 11.47
C SER A 166 6.36 1.49 11.11
N GLY A 167 7.03 0.57 11.83
CA GLY A 167 6.84 -0.87 11.69
C GLY A 167 5.43 -1.32 12.10
N THR A 168 4.90 -0.80 13.21
CA THR A 168 3.55 -1.13 13.70
C THR A 168 2.47 -0.67 12.72
N ILE A 169 2.61 0.51 12.13
CA ILE A 169 1.66 0.98 11.12
C ILE A 169 1.74 0.11 9.86
N ALA A 170 2.94 -0.33 9.48
CA ALA A 170 3.12 -1.27 8.37
C ALA A 170 2.39 -2.60 8.65
N LEU A 171 2.50 -3.16 9.87
CA LEU A 171 1.73 -4.34 10.29
C LEU A 171 0.23 -4.12 10.20
N ASN A 172 -0.29 -2.99 10.70
CA ASN A 172 -1.72 -2.66 10.63
C ASN A 172 -2.21 -2.58 9.17
N LEU A 173 -1.38 -2.03 8.28
CA LEU A 173 -1.69 -2.00 6.84
C LEU A 173 -1.61 -3.39 6.20
N LEU A 174 -0.67 -4.23 6.60
CA LEU A 174 -0.56 -5.61 6.11
C LEU A 174 -1.79 -6.44 6.52
N PHE A 175 -2.26 -6.28 7.76
CA PHE A 175 -3.37 -7.04 8.33
C PHE A 175 -4.76 -6.48 7.94
N ASN A 176 -4.82 -5.50 7.03
CA ASN A 176 -6.10 -4.98 6.59
C ASN A 176 -6.95 -6.07 5.90
N GLN A 177 -8.26 -6.01 6.13
CA GLN A 177 -9.23 -6.93 5.52
C GLN A 177 -10.03 -6.26 4.39
N ARG A 178 -9.44 -5.26 3.71
CA ARG A 178 -10.10 -4.43 2.69
C ARG A 178 -9.82 -4.87 1.25
N SER A 179 -9.11 -5.99 1.08
CA SER A 179 -8.67 -6.52 -0.22
C SER A 179 -7.77 -5.56 -1.00
N LEU A 180 -7.00 -4.71 -0.31
CA LEU A 180 -5.97 -3.88 -0.93
C LEU A 180 -4.87 -4.79 -1.50
N PRO A 181 -4.59 -4.79 -2.81
CA PRO A 181 -3.55 -5.63 -3.41
C PRO A 181 -2.17 -5.02 -3.13
N ILE A 182 -1.51 -5.52 -2.07
CA ILE A 182 -0.18 -5.07 -1.68
C ILE A 182 0.86 -5.88 -2.46
N GLY A 183 1.73 -5.20 -3.22
CA GLY A 183 2.86 -5.81 -3.91
C GLY A 183 4.16 -5.70 -3.11
N TYR A 184 4.43 -4.53 -2.56
CA TYR A 184 5.55 -4.26 -1.65
C TYR A 184 5.05 -3.67 -0.34
N LEU A 185 5.65 -4.08 0.77
CA LEU A 185 5.57 -3.41 2.06
C LEU A 185 6.99 -3.21 2.57
N ILE A 186 7.41 -1.96 2.73
CA ILE A 186 8.78 -1.59 3.08
C ILE A 186 8.72 -0.63 4.25
N THR A 187 9.49 -0.92 5.29
CA THR A 187 9.73 0.05 6.35
C THR A 187 11.11 0.68 6.16
N VAL A 188 11.23 1.97 6.42
CA VAL A 188 12.48 2.71 6.22
C VAL A 188 13.18 3.09 7.54
N GLY A 189 12.50 2.91 8.69
CA GLY A 189 13.06 3.19 10.01
C GLY A 189 13.62 4.62 10.12
N ASN A 190 14.85 4.74 10.59
CA ASN A 190 15.54 6.04 10.75
C ASN A 190 15.94 6.71 9.42
N GLN A 191 15.75 6.05 8.29
CA GLN A 191 16.11 6.55 6.95
C GLN A 191 17.59 7.03 6.85
N THR A 192 18.52 6.31 7.48
CA THR A 192 19.92 6.73 7.50
C THR A 192 20.52 6.68 6.09
N ARG A 193 20.34 5.59 5.36
CA ARG A 193 20.86 5.42 4.00
C ARG A 193 19.75 5.53 2.96
N LEU A 194 18.82 4.58 2.93
CA LEU A 194 17.65 4.60 2.05
C LEU A 194 16.49 5.31 2.73
N ALA A 195 15.91 6.27 2.03
CA ALA A 195 14.73 7.00 2.44
C ALA A 195 13.51 6.64 1.57
N VAL A 196 12.37 7.24 1.86
CA VAL A 196 11.12 7.02 1.11
C VAL A 196 11.28 7.34 -0.37
N GLU A 197 11.96 8.45 -0.67
CA GLU A 197 12.23 8.93 -2.04
C GLU A 197 13.06 7.94 -2.86
N ASP A 198 14.06 7.29 -2.27
CA ASP A 198 14.91 6.30 -2.95
C ASP A 198 14.09 5.06 -3.35
N VAL A 199 13.16 4.65 -2.47
CA VAL A 199 12.27 3.51 -2.74
C VAL A 199 11.29 3.85 -3.86
N ILE A 200 10.67 5.03 -3.83
CA ILE A 200 9.77 5.49 -4.90
C ILE A 200 10.53 5.53 -6.23
N ASP A 201 11.70 6.17 -6.26
CA ASP A 201 12.52 6.33 -7.45
C ASP A 201 12.88 4.97 -8.08
N ARG A 202 13.14 3.96 -7.25
CA ARG A 202 13.47 2.61 -7.72
C ARG A 202 12.25 1.81 -8.18
N LEU A 203 11.14 1.85 -7.40
CA LEU A 203 9.95 1.05 -7.69
C LEU A 203 9.04 1.67 -8.77
N VAL A 204 9.26 2.92 -9.13
CA VAL A 204 8.50 3.57 -10.20
C VAL A 204 8.68 2.86 -11.55
N ASP A 205 9.80 2.17 -11.76
CA ASP A 205 10.10 1.44 -12.98
C ASP A 205 9.55 -0.02 -12.96
N ASP A 206 9.06 -0.53 -11.82
CA ASP A 206 8.42 -1.86 -11.76
C ASP A 206 6.99 -1.79 -12.33
N PRO A 207 6.69 -2.44 -13.47
CA PRO A 207 5.38 -2.35 -14.13
C PRO A 207 4.23 -2.95 -13.29
N ARG A 208 4.55 -3.74 -12.27
CA ARG A 208 3.57 -4.35 -11.37
C ARG A 208 3.06 -3.37 -10.33
N VAL A 209 3.84 -2.32 -9.99
CA VAL A 209 3.44 -1.27 -9.05
C VAL A 209 2.47 -0.30 -9.71
N THR A 210 1.31 -0.10 -9.10
CA THR A 210 0.22 0.72 -9.63
C THR A 210 0.06 2.06 -8.93
N ALA A 211 0.42 2.14 -7.65
CA ALA A 211 0.39 3.35 -6.84
C ALA A 211 1.33 3.20 -5.64
N PHE A 212 1.67 4.31 -5.00
CA PHE A 212 2.44 4.33 -3.77
C PHE A 212 1.57 4.78 -2.59
N GLY A 213 1.61 4.02 -1.50
CA GLY A 213 0.99 4.38 -0.22
C GLY A 213 2.07 4.68 0.82
N LEU A 214 2.05 5.86 1.42
CA LEU A 214 3.09 6.27 2.34
C LEU A 214 2.52 6.55 3.74
N TYR A 215 3.24 6.09 4.76
CA TYR A 215 3.11 6.60 6.12
C TYR A 215 4.44 7.23 6.55
N ILE A 216 4.45 8.55 6.71
CA ILE A 216 5.67 9.31 6.98
C ILE A 216 5.54 10.20 8.22
N GLU A 217 6.61 10.31 8.97
CA GLU A 217 6.77 11.23 10.10
C GLU A 217 7.54 12.49 9.67
N GLY A 218 8.46 12.34 8.72
CA GLY A 218 9.22 13.41 8.10
C GLY A 218 9.85 13.00 6.78
N VAL A 219 10.19 13.98 5.96
CA VAL A 219 10.91 13.81 4.70
C VAL A 219 12.37 14.17 4.95
N LYS A 220 13.31 13.33 4.53
CA LYS A 220 14.76 13.55 4.74
C LYS A 220 15.28 14.63 3.82
N ASP A 221 14.96 14.56 2.54
CA ASP A 221 15.30 15.54 1.50
C ASP A 221 14.06 15.90 0.69
N VAL A 222 13.54 17.11 0.92
CA VAL A 222 12.32 17.60 0.25
C VAL A 222 12.50 17.70 -1.26
N ALA A 223 13.70 18.08 -1.73
CA ALA A 223 13.97 18.21 -3.15
C ALA A 223 13.98 16.84 -3.85
N SER A 224 14.63 15.85 -3.24
CA SER A 224 14.63 14.47 -3.73
C SER A 224 13.24 13.85 -3.70
N PHE A 225 12.48 14.07 -2.63
CA PHE A 225 11.10 13.60 -2.53
C PHE A 225 10.21 14.23 -3.60
N ALA A 226 10.38 15.54 -3.89
CA ALA A 226 9.65 16.23 -4.96
C ALA A 226 9.97 15.59 -6.33
N ARG A 227 11.25 15.34 -6.62
CA ARG A 227 11.65 14.67 -7.89
C ARG A 227 11.06 13.25 -8.01
N ALA A 228 11.12 12.47 -6.93
CA ALA A 228 10.54 11.13 -6.91
C ALA A 228 9.01 11.15 -7.11
N ALA A 229 8.32 12.13 -6.51
CA ALA A 229 6.89 12.32 -6.69
C ALA A 229 6.54 12.72 -8.16
N ASP A 230 7.31 13.62 -8.76
CA ASP A 230 7.14 14.00 -10.16
C ASP A 230 7.40 12.83 -11.11
N LYS A 231 8.42 12.02 -10.86
CA LYS A 231 8.71 10.80 -11.63
C LYS A 231 7.57 9.80 -11.52
N ALA A 232 7.05 9.57 -10.30
CA ALA A 232 5.91 8.69 -10.07
C ALA A 232 4.65 9.17 -10.80
N ARG A 233 4.36 10.47 -10.75
CA ARG A 233 3.24 11.10 -11.46
C ARG A 233 3.40 10.97 -12.98
N ALA A 234 4.59 11.22 -13.52
CA ALA A 234 4.88 11.08 -14.95
C ALA A 234 4.75 9.63 -15.45
N ALA A 235 5.08 8.65 -14.58
CA ALA A 235 4.89 7.23 -14.85
C ALA A 235 3.44 6.74 -14.64
N GLY A 236 2.50 7.63 -14.30
CA GLY A 236 1.10 7.26 -14.01
C GLY A 236 0.92 6.44 -12.73
N LYS A 237 1.86 6.54 -11.76
CA LYS A 237 1.84 5.85 -10.48
C LYS A 237 1.61 6.84 -9.34
N PRO A 238 0.35 7.19 -9.05
CA PRO A 238 0.02 8.22 -8.08
C PRO A 238 0.44 7.84 -6.66
N ILE A 239 0.62 8.87 -5.83
CA ILE A 239 0.98 8.73 -4.41
C ILE A 239 -0.20 9.12 -3.54
N ALA A 240 -0.52 8.30 -2.54
CA ALA A 240 -1.37 8.65 -1.41
C ALA A 240 -0.58 8.55 -0.11
N LEU A 241 -0.76 9.47 0.83
CA LEU A 241 0.02 9.46 2.05
C LEU A 241 -0.75 9.90 3.30
N ILE A 242 -0.26 9.41 4.44
CA ILE A 242 -0.53 9.95 5.76
C ILE A 242 0.76 10.57 6.29
N LYS A 243 0.68 11.84 6.71
CA LYS A 243 1.76 12.52 7.45
C LYS A 243 1.42 12.53 8.93
N ALA A 244 2.25 11.89 9.76
CA ALA A 244 2.18 11.99 11.21
C ALA A 244 2.78 13.33 11.70
N GLY A 245 2.50 13.70 12.97
CA GLY A 245 3.06 14.91 13.57
C GLY A 245 2.38 16.22 13.13
N ARG A 246 1.08 16.19 12.82
CA ARG A 246 0.27 17.37 12.42
C ARG A 246 0.00 18.33 13.56
N THR A 247 -0.18 17.82 14.78
CA THR A 247 -0.42 18.61 15.99
C THR A 247 0.89 18.77 16.78
N GLU A 248 0.95 19.77 17.65
CA GLU A 248 2.12 19.95 18.53
C GLU A 248 2.39 18.71 19.41
N ALA A 249 1.34 18.06 19.90
CA ALA A 249 1.46 16.83 20.68
C ALA A 249 2.06 15.70 19.84
N ALA A 250 1.53 15.47 18.63
CA ALA A 250 2.04 14.46 17.71
C ALA A 250 3.46 14.82 17.21
N ALA A 251 3.76 16.09 16.98
CA ALA A 251 5.09 16.54 16.57
C ALA A 251 6.14 16.32 17.67
N ARG A 252 5.77 16.46 18.95
CA ARG A 252 6.66 16.10 20.07
C ARG A 252 6.99 14.61 20.07
N THR A 253 5.98 13.76 19.89
CA THR A 253 6.17 12.30 19.80
C THR A 253 7.02 11.91 18.59
N ALA A 254 6.75 12.46 17.41
CA ALA A 254 7.55 12.18 16.20
C ALA A 254 9.02 12.60 16.36
N ARG A 255 9.29 13.75 16.96
CA ARG A 255 10.69 14.20 17.24
C ARG A 255 11.45 13.27 18.17
N SER A 256 10.77 12.71 19.18
CA SER A 256 11.40 11.74 20.10
C SER A 256 11.71 10.39 19.44
N HIS A 257 11.04 10.06 18.33
CA HIS A 257 11.21 8.78 17.64
C HIS A 257 12.17 8.84 16.44
N THR A 258 12.19 9.94 15.70
CA THR A 258 12.91 9.98 14.40
C THR A 258 13.93 11.10 14.28
N GLY A 259 13.97 12.04 15.24
CA GLY A 259 14.82 13.23 15.15
C GLY A 259 14.43 14.18 13.99
N ALA A 260 13.40 13.89 13.24
CA ALA A 260 12.98 14.68 12.09
C ALA A 260 12.35 16.02 12.53
N LEU A 261 12.73 17.10 11.86
CA LEU A 261 12.06 18.39 11.98
C LEU A 261 10.68 18.27 11.32
N ALA A 262 9.63 18.27 12.13
CA ALA A 262 8.26 18.40 11.62
C ALA A 262 8.11 19.82 11.06
N GLY A 263 8.18 19.97 9.74
CA GLY A 263 7.82 21.23 9.07
C GLY A 263 6.35 21.62 9.35
N ALA A 264 6.01 22.90 9.18
CA ALA A 264 4.63 23.37 9.34
C ALA A 264 3.69 22.53 8.46
N ASP A 265 2.66 21.95 9.08
CA ASP A 265 1.71 21.05 8.42
C ASP A 265 1.06 21.70 7.18
N GLY A 266 0.76 23.00 7.23
CA GLY A 266 0.22 23.75 6.11
C GLY A 266 1.17 23.87 4.90
N ALA A 267 2.49 23.97 5.14
CA ALA A 267 3.46 23.98 4.05
C ALA A 267 3.56 22.61 3.38
N PHE A 268 3.53 21.54 4.17
CA PHE A 268 3.52 20.18 3.64
C PHE A 268 2.23 19.88 2.86
N ASP A 269 1.09 20.40 3.33
CA ASP A 269 -0.19 20.26 2.63
C ASP A 269 -0.19 21.01 1.28
N ALA A 270 0.38 22.23 1.23
CA ALA A 270 0.55 22.98 -0.02
C ALA A 270 1.47 22.23 -0.99
N PHE A 271 2.55 21.64 -0.50
CA PHE A 271 3.44 20.79 -1.28
C PHE A 271 2.70 19.58 -1.87
N CYS A 272 1.93 18.84 -1.06
CA CYS A 272 1.16 17.69 -1.53
C CYS A 272 0.18 18.08 -2.65
N ARG A 273 -0.53 19.19 -2.50
CA ARG A 273 -1.42 19.72 -3.54
C ARG A 273 -0.67 20.02 -4.84
N GLN A 274 0.48 20.68 -4.75
CA GLN A 274 1.30 21.04 -5.92
C GLN A 274 1.86 19.79 -6.62
N ALA A 275 2.31 18.80 -5.86
CA ALA A 275 2.86 17.55 -6.38
C ALA A 275 1.79 16.55 -6.85
N GLY A 276 0.49 16.84 -6.65
CA GLY A 276 -0.61 15.92 -6.98
C GLY A 276 -0.66 14.69 -6.09
N ILE A 277 -0.21 14.80 -4.83
CA ILE A 277 -0.21 13.74 -3.84
C ILE A 277 -1.53 13.77 -3.05
N ALA A 278 -2.21 12.64 -2.98
CA ALA A 278 -3.43 12.51 -2.18
C ALA A 278 -3.08 12.40 -0.69
N ARG A 279 -3.52 13.36 0.11
CA ARG A 279 -3.31 13.37 1.55
C ARG A 279 -4.48 12.72 2.28
N CYS A 280 -4.20 11.68 3.07
CA CYS A 280 -5.20 10.91 3.82
C CYS A 280 -5.10 11.19 5.33
N GLU A 281 -6.23 11.08 6.03
CA GLU A 281 -6.30 11.37 7.47
C GLU A 281 -6.29 10.11 8.34
N SER A 282 -6.63 8.95 7.77
CA SER A 282 -6.68 7.67 8.47
C SER A 282 -6.14 6.53 7.61
N LEU A 283 -5.76 5.41 8.25
CA LEU A 283 -5.35 4.19 7.55
C LEU A 283 -6.50 3.64 6.69
N ALA A 284 -7.74 3.77 7.15
CA ALA A 284 -8.91 3.38 6.38
C ALA A 284 -8.99 4.19 5.08
N THR A 285 -8.95 5.52 5.16
CA THR A 285 -8.98 6.39 3.98
C THR A 285 -7.79 6.13 3.05
N LEU A 286 -6.59 5.86 3.59
CA LEU A 286 -5.42 5.50 2.78
C LEU A 286 -5.68 4.22 1.98
N CYS A 287 -6.21 3.17 2.61
CA CYS A 287 -6.53 1.92 1.92
C CYS A 287 -7.57 2.13 0.82
N GLU A 288 -8.66 2.86 1.10
CA GLU A 288 -9.72 3.15 0.12
C GLU A 288 -9.17 3.97 -1.06
N THR A 289 -8.41 5.03 -0.78
CA THR A 289 -7.75 5.85 -1.81
C THR A 289 -6.83 4.99 -2.69
N LEU A 290 -6.01 4.12 -2.08
CA LEU A 290 -5.10 3.25 -2.82
C LEU A 290 -5.83 2.22 -3.69
N LYS A 291 -7.01 1.73 -3.27
CA LYS A 291 -7.85 0.88 -4.13
C LYS A 291 -8.36 1.63 -5.36
N VAL A 292 -8.83 2.87 -5.20
CA VAL A 292 -9.23 3.73 -6.33
C VAL A 292 -8.05 3.96 -7.29
N LEU A 293 -6.88 4.30 -6.73
CA LEU A 293 -5.67 4.56 -7.52
C LEU A 293 -5.17 3.30 -8.23
N HIS A 294 -5.28 2.13 -7.58
CA HIS A 294 -4.89 0.85 -8.16
C HIS A 294 -5.78 0.44 -9.35
N THR A 295 -7.10 0.56 -9.22
CA THR A 295 -8.05 0.12 -10.25
C THR A 295 -8.04 0.98 -11.50
N GLY A 296 -7.70 2.26 -11.37
CA GLY A 296 -7.77 3.12 -12.54
C GLY A 296 -7.04 4.45 -12.46
N GLY A 297 -6.20 4.66 -11.45
CA GLY A 297 -5.51 5.93 -11.24
C GLY A 297 -6.44 7.05 -10.71
N PRO A 298 -6.00 8.29 -10.70
CA PRO A 298 -6.78 9.44 -10.23
C PRO A 298 -8.09 9.59 -11.00
N LEU A 299 -9.14 10.07 -10.32
CA LEU A 299 -10.39 10.44 -10.96
C LEU A 299 -10.15 11.61 -11.92
N ARG A 300 -10.79 11.58 -13.10
CA ARG A 300 -10.61 12.58 -14.16
C ARG A 300 -11.50 13.80 -13.99
N GLY A 301 -12.51 13.72 -13.12
CA GLY A 301 -13.47 14.79 -12.88
C GLY A 301 -14.23 14.57 -11.58
N ARG A 302 -15.23 15.41 -11.33
CA ARG A 302 -16.00 15.49 -10.09
C ARG A 302 -17.46 15.06 -10.25
N ARG A 303 -17.91 14.80 -11.48
CA ARG A 303 -19.28 14.43 -11.80
C ARG A 303 -19.53 12.98 -11.45
N MET A 304 -20.23 12.74 -10.37
CA MET A 304 -20.49 11.41 -9.84
C MET A 304 -21.96 11.06 -9.93
N LEU A 305 -22.26 9.85 -10.36
CA LEU A 305 -23.54 9.22 -10.14
C LEU A 305 -23.40 8.26 -8.95
N VAL A 306 -24.27 8.35 -7.97
CA VAL A 306 -24.42 7.31 -6.94
C VAL A 306 -25.81 6.72 -7.07
N MET A 307 -25.90 5.40 -7.02
CA MET A 307 -27.14 4.67 -7.16
C MET A 307 -27.25 3.51 -6.17
N GLY A 308 -28.46 3.11 -5.85
CA GLY A 308 -28.77 1.99 -4.98
C GLY A 308 -30.26 1.69 -4.99
N ALA A 309 -30.68 0.71 -4.18
CA ALA A 309 -32.09 0.34 -4.03
C ALA A 309 -32.69 0.86 -2.70
N SER A 310 -32.08 1.90 -2.11
CA SER A 310 -32.43 2.45 -0.80
C SER A 310 -32.35 3.98 -0.83
N GLY A 311 -33.49 4.61 -0.61
CA GLY A 311 -33.55 6.09 -0.47
C GLY A 311 -32.77 6.61 0.74
N GLY A 312 -32.66 5.80 1.80
CA GLY A 312 -31.83 6.13 2.97
C GLY A 312 -30.34 6.25 2.62
N ASP A 313 -29.82 5.30 1.86
CA ASP A 313 -28.42 5.31 1.40
C ASP A 313 -28.14 6.50 0.48
N MET A 314 -29.09 6.82 -0.38
CA MET A 314 -28.97 7.98 -1.27
C MET A 314 -28.92 9.30 -0.49
N ALA A 315 -29.76 9.43 0.54
CA ALA A 315 -29.77 10.60 1.41
C ALA A 315 -28.45 10.72 2.20
N MET A 316 -27.99 9.63 2.82
CA MET A 316 -26.71 9.60 3.56
C MET A 316 -25.53 9.95 2.65
N THR A 317 -25.51 9.44 1.42
CA THR A 317 -24.46 9.76 0.44
C THR A 317 -24.44 11.24 0.08
N ALA A 318 -25.59 11.83 -0.18
CA ALA A 318 -25.70 13.26 -0.46
C ALA A 318 -25.22 14.12 0.71
N ASP A 319 -25.57 13.75 1.94
CA ASP A 319 -25.14 14.46 3.14
C ASP A 319 -23.62 14.32 3.37
N ALA A 320 -23.06 13.12 3.21
CA ALA A 320 -21.62 12.87 3.34
C ALA A 320 -20.80 13.65 2.31
N ALA A 321 -21.30 13.78 1.09
CA ALA A 321 -20.64 14.48 0.00
C ALA A 321 -20.65 16.00 0.13
N ARG A 322 -21.48 16.59 1.02
CA ARG A 322 -21.65 18.04 1.15
C ARG A 322 -20.35 18.83 1.35
N GLN A 323 -19.37 18.24 2.03
CA GLN A 323 -18.05 18.86 2.29
C GLN A 323 -16.99 18.45 1.29
N LEU A 324 -17.33 17.59 0.32
CA LEU A 324 -16.43 17.10 -0.70
C LEU A 324 -16.63 17.88 -2.01
N ALA A 325 -15.59 17.94 -2.80
CA ALA A 325 -15.65 18.58 -4.10
C ALA A 325 -16.29 17.66 -5.17
N LEU A 326 -17.37 16.93 -4.80
CA LEU A 326 -18.14 16.08 -5.70
C LEU A 326 -19.39 16.80 -6.20
N GLU A 327 -19.79 16.49 -7.41
CA GLU A 327 -20.96 17.04 -8.09
C GLU A 327 -21.91 15.89 -8.46
N PHE A 328 -23.21 16.07 -8.16
CA PHE A 328 -24.27 15.12 -8.53
C PHE A 328 -25.21 15.76 -9.57
N PRO A 329 -24.73 15.98 -10.82
CA PRO A 329 -25.59 16.57 -11.82
C PRO A 329 -26.75 15.64 -12.18
N PRO A 330 -27.93 16.18 -12.57
CA PRO A 330 -29.05 15.38 -13.03
C PRO A 330 -28.68 14.57 -14.28
N PHE A 331 -29.44 13.51 -14.55
CA PHE A 331 -29.32 12.79 -15.81
C PHE A 331 -29.63 13.67 -17.02
N ALA A 332 -28.94 13.44 -18.12
CA ALA A 332 -29.29 14.05 -19.39
C ALA A 332 -30.72 13.60 -19.83
N PRO A 333 -31.49 14.47 -20.53
CA PRO A 333 -32.86 14.14 -20.92
C PRO A 333 -33.03 12.81 -21.66
N ALA A 334 -32.09 12.45 -22.54
CA ALA A 334 -32.10 11.19 -23.28
C ALA A 334 -31.91 9.98 -22.32
N THR A 335 -30.98 10.09 -21.36
CA THR A 335 -30.75 9.05 -20.34
C THR A 335 -31.97 8.91 -19.43
N SER A 336 -32.57 10.02 -19.00
CA SER A 336 -33.80 10.02 -18.19
C SER A 336 -34.94 9.32 -18.90
N ALA A 337 -35.11 9.54 -20.22
CA ALA A 337 -36.15 8.88 -21.02
C ALA A 337 -35.91 7.36 -21.10
N LEU A 338 -34.67 6.92 -21.30
CA LEU A 338 -34.33 5.47 -21.31
C LEU A 338 -34.62 4.82 -19.96
N LEU A 339 -34.23 5.45 -18.85
CA LEU A 339 -34.48 4.96 -17.50
C LEU A 339 -35.98 4.92 -17.19
N ALA A 340 -36.76 5.94 -17.58
CA ALA A 340 -38.20 6.01 -17.40
C ALA A 340 -38.94 4.92 -18.22
N ALA A 341 -38.45 4.59 -19.40
CA ALA A 341 -39.01 3.49 -20.21
C ALA A 341 -38.71 2.09 -19.63
N LEU A 342 -37.58 1.97 -18.91
CA LEU A 342 -37.14 0.70 -18.31
C LEU A 342 -37.78 0.44 -16.95
N LEU A 343 -38.00 1.50 -16.16
CA LEU A 343 -38.43 1.45 -14.78
C LEU A 343 -39.91 1.81 -14.62
N SER A 344 -40.48 1.54 -13.44
CA SER A 344 -41.83 1.93 -13.09
C SER A 344 -41.95 3.44 -12.89
N GLU A 345 -43.13 4.02 -13.19
CA GLU A 345 -43.47 5.44 -12.89
C GLU A 345 -43.29 5.84 -11.42
N ARG A 346 -43.17 4.83 -10.53
CA ARG A 346 -42.90 5.07 -9.10
C ARG A 346 -41.45 5.44 -8.81
N VAL A 347 -40.54 5.25 -9.75
CA VAL A 347 -39.11 5.55 -9.60
C VAL A 347 -38.84 6.99 -10.02
N THR A 348 -38.33 7.79 -9.11
CA THR A 348 -37.88 9.15 -9.42
C THR A 348 -36.50 9.09 -10.06
N ILE A 349 -36.38 9.56 -11.30
CA ILE A 349 -35.11 9.60 -12.04
C ILE A 349 -34.32 10.85 -11.57
N ALA A 350 -33.47 10.66 -10.57
CA ALA A 350 -32.66 11.73 -9.94
C ALA A 350 -31.24 11.21 -9.63
N ASN A 351 -30.32 12.07 -9.29
CA ASN A 351 -28.98 11.75 -8.81
C ASN A 351 -28.74 12.45 -7.47
N PRO A 352 -28.48 11.75 -6.36
CA PRO A 352 -28.35 10.27 -6.21
C PRO A 352 -29.61 9.50 -6.60
N PHE A 353 -29.44 8.25 -7.11
CA PHE A 353 -30.48 7.52 -7.81
C PHE A 353 -30.95 6.27 -7.03
N ASP A 354 -32.14 6.33 -6.44
CA ASP A 354 -32.82 5.18 -5.87
C ASP A 354 -33.67 4.50 -6.95
N PHE A 355 -33.23 3.33 -7.45
CA PHE A 355 -33.97 2.56 -8.45
C PHE A 355 -34.99 1.59 -7.84
N HIS A 356 -35.11 1.56 -6.52
CA HIS A 356 -36.01 0.71 -5.72
C HIS A 356 -35.75 -0.80 -5.87
N THR A 357 -36.32 -1.60 -4.99
CA THR A 357 -36.12 -3.07 -4.94
C THR A 357 -36.97 -3.86 -5.93
N HIS A 358 -37.96 -3.26 -6.58
CA HIS A 358 -38.88 -4.01 -7.45
C HIS A 358 -38.24 -4.63 -8.71
N VAL A 359 -37.05 -4.19 -9.11
CA VAL A 359 -36.25 -4.78 -10.20
C VAL A 359 -35.20 -5.77 -9.69
N TRP A 360 -35.11 -5.99 -8.36
CA TRP A 360 -34.01 -6.72 -7.72
C TRP A 360 -33.80 -8.14 -8.26
N PHE A 361 -34.86 -8.83 -8.61
CA PHE A 361 -34.81 -10.22 -9.11
C PHE A 361 -34.91 -10.31 -10.65
N ASP A 362 -34.98 -9.19 -11.36
CA ASP A 362 -35.05 -9.15 -12.83
C ASP A 362 -33.64 -8.85 -13.39
N ARG A 363 -32.83 -9.89 -13.51
CA ARG A 363 -31.43 -9.78 -13.95
C ARG A 363 -31.28 -9.08 -15.32
N PRO A 364 -32.07 -9.42 -16.37
CA PRO A 364 -31.99 -8.70 -17.66
C PRO A 364 -32.27 -7.20 -17.54
N ARG A 365 -33.25 -6.82 -16.71
CA ARG A 365 -33.59 -5.43 -16.48
C ARG A 365 -32.50 -4.70 -15.67
N LEU A 366 -31.92 -5.34 -14.65
CA LEU A 366 -30.76 -4.82 -13.91
C LEU A 366 -29.55 -4.60 -14.82
N ASN A 367 -29.24 -5.55 -15.70
CA ASN A 367 -28.14 -5.40 -16.65
C ASN A 367 -28.36 -4.22 -17.60
N SER A 368 -29.60 -4.05 -18.12
CA SER A 368 -29.97 -2.92 -18.95
C SER A 368 -29.87 -1.59 -18.18
N LEU A 369 -30.35 -1.55 -16.93
CA LEU A 369 -30.22 -0.39 -16.03
C LEU A 369 -28.76 0.01 -15.85
N PHE A 370 -27.91 -0.92 -15.46
CA PHE A 370 -26.50 -0.68 -15.22
C PHE A 370 -25.75 -0.27 -16.51
N SER A 371 -26.08 -0.85 -17.65
CA SER A 371 -25.53 -0.45 -18.95
C SER A 371 -25.85 1.02 -19.29
N ILE A 372 -27.10 1.43 -19.06
CA ILE A 372 -27.53 2.83 -19.28
C ILE A 372 -26.73 3.77 -18.38
N VAL A 373 -26.60 3.47 -17.07
CA VAL A 373 -25.94 4.37 -16.13
C VAL A 373 -24.44 4.44 -16.32
N HIS A 374 -23.77 3.34 -16.68
CA HIS A 374 -22.35 3.35 -17.04
C HIS A 374 -22.04 4.21 -18.27
N GLY A 375 -22.98 4.28 -19.21
CA GLY A 375 -22.90 5.11 -20.42
C GLY A 375 -23.40 6.56 -20.24
N ALA A 376 -23.86 6.96 -19.06
CA ALA A 376 -24.57 8.23 -18.84
C ALA A 376 -23.69 9.48 -18.81
N GLY A 377 -22.37 9.38 -19.04
CA GLY A 377 -21.45 10.51 -19.17
C GLY A 377 -20.99 11.12 -17.83
N TYR A 378 -21.03 10.37 -16.76
CA TYR A 378 -20.41 10.75 -15.48
C TYR A 378 -18.92 10.38 -15.47
N ASP A 379 -18.13 11.03 -14.61
CA ASP A 379 -16.71 10.68 -14.41
C ASP A 379 -16.58 9.40 -13.59
N SER A 380 -17.52 9.19 -12.64
CA SER A 380 -17.59 8.01 -11.80
C SER A 380 -19.03 7.57 -11.50
N VAL A 381 -19.22 6.28 -11.33
CA VAL A 381 -20.50 5.63 -10.96
C VAL A 381 -20.28 4.78 -9.71
N GLY A 382 -20.96 5.10 -8.63
CA GLY A 382 -20.97 4.34 -7.38
C GLY A 382 -22.27 3.55 -7.22
N PHE A 383 -22.20 2.24 -7.05
CA PHE A 383 -23.32 1.40 -6.70
C PHE A 383 -23.27 1.05 -5.21
N MET A 384 -24.21 1.57 -4.42
CA MET A 384 -24.31 1.26 -2.98
C MET A 384 -25.11 0.00 -2.76
N VAL A 385 -24.49 -0.94 -2.04
CA VAL A 385 -25.10 -2.21 -1.67
C VAL A 385 -24.40 -2.82 -0.46
N ASP A 386 -25.18 -3.21 0.53
CA ASP A 386 -24.74 -3.95 1.72
C ASP A 386 -25.25 -5.38 1.62
N CYS A 387 -24.33 -6.34 1.64
CA CYS A 387 -24.67 -7.77 1.61
C CYS A 387 -24.78 -8.31 3.04
N PRO A 388 -25.66 -9.28 3.29
CA PRO A 388 -25.66 -9.98 4.57
C PRO A 388 -24.38 -10.80 4.74
N PRO A 389 -23.93 -11.04 5.98
CA PRO A 389 -22.74 -11.84 6.26
C PRO A 389 -22.93 -13.29 5.85
N GLU A 390 -21.97 -13.84 5.10
CA GLU A 390 -22.04 -15.18 4.47
C GLU A 390 -22.15 -16.33 5.50
N ASP A 391 -21.69 -16.11 6.74
CA ASP A 391 -21.75 -17.07 7.85
C ASP A 391 -23.10 -17.07 8.60
N GLN A 392 -24.00 -16.10 8.33
CA GLN A 392 -25.26 -15.92 9.04
C GLN A 392 -26.49 -15.92 8.11
N ALA A 393 -26.32 -15.60 6.84
CA ALA A 393 -27.43 -15.51 5.89
C ALA A 393 -26.94 -15.78 4.46
N ASP A 394 -27.88 -16.07 3.55
CA ASP A 394 -27.58 -16.27 2.13
C ASP A 394 -27.47 -14.93 1.38
N PRO A 395 -26.26 -14.53 0.90
CA PRO A 395 -26.05 -13.31 0.16
C PRO A 395 -26.36 -13.43 -1.33
N ALA A 396 -26.82 -14.58 -1.83
CA ALA A 396 -26.87 -14.89 -3.26
C ALA A 396 -27.59 -13.86 -4.12
N SER A 397 -28.72 -13.31 -3.65
CA SER A 397 -29.46 -12.28 -4.40
C SER A 397 -28.70 -10.95 -4.50
N TYR A 398 -27.98 -10.56 -3.45
CA TYR A 398 -27.14 -9.35 -3.44
C TYR A 398 -25.92 -9.51 -4.35
N VAL A 399 -25.26 -10.66 -4.26
CA VAL A 399 -24.11 -11.00 -5.13
C VAL A 399 -24.55 -11.01 -6.59
N ALA A 400 -25.74 -11.56 -6.91
CA ALA A 400 -26.27 -11.57 -8.28
C ALA A 400 -26.47 -10.16 -8.84
N VAL A 401 -26.94 -9.20 -8.04
CA VAL A 401 -27.09 -7.79 -8.47
C VAL A 401 -25.73 -7.15 -8.72
N ILE A 402 -24.73 -7.40 -7.85
CA ILE A 402 -23.36 -6.93 -8.05
C ILE A 402 -22.76 -7.54 -9.34
N GLU A 403 -23.03 -8.82 -9.61
CA GLU A 403 -22.58 -9.47 -10.85
C GLU A 403 -23.16 -8.82 -12.11
N GLU A 404 -24.43 -8.40 -12.10
CA GLU A 404 -25.01 -7.63 -13.22
C GLU A 404 -24.37 -6.25 -13.37
N PHE A 405 -24.05 -5.57 -12.26
CA PHE A 405 -23.31 -4.31 -12.30
C PHE A 405 -21.92 -4.49 -12.90
N ILE A 406 -21.21 -5.56 -12.53
CA ILE A 406 -19.92 -5.93 -13.09
C ILE A 406 -20.05 -6.27 -14.59
N ALA A 407 -21.02 -7.09 -14.96
CA ALA A 407 -21.22 -7.52 -16.34
C ALA A 407 -21.56 -6.38 -17.30
N ALA A 408 -22.25 -5.34 -16.80
CA ALA A 408 -22.60 -4.15 -17.57
C ALA A 408 -21.45 -3.14 -17.74
N TYR A 409 -20.33 -3.31 -17.01
CA TYR A 409 -19.23 -2.34 -16.96
C TYR A 409 -18.24 -2.39 -18.15
N PRO A 410 -17.93 -3.53 -18.84
CA PRO A 410 -16.89 -3.60 -19.85
C PRO A 410 -16.97 -2.50 -20.91
N GLY A 411 -15.88 -1.75 -21.07
CA GLY A 411 -15.80 -0.66 -22.04
C GLY A 411 -16.47 0.66 -21.63
N ALA A 412 -17.02 0.74 -20.43
CA ALA A 412 -17.63 1.99 -19.93
C ALA A 412 -16.56 3.08 -19.72
N PRO A 413 -16.86 4.35 -20.08
CA PRO A 413 -15.92 5.46 -19.93
C PRO A 413 -15.79 5.93 -18.48
N ALA A 414 -16.83 5.75 -17.65
CA ALA A 414 -16.86 6.14 -16.25
C ALA A 414 -16.08 5.17 -15.36
N ARG A 415 -15.49 5.67 -14.27
CA ARG A 415 -14.96 4.81 -13.22
C ARG A 415 -16.11 4.20 -12.43
N ALA A 416 -16.03 2.91 -12.11
CA ALA A 416 -17.05 2.24 -11.32
C ALA A 416 -16.56 1.85 -9.93
N ALA A 417 -17.45 1.96 -8.96
CA ALA A 417 -17.25 1.48 -7.60
C ALA A 417 -18.49 0.72 -7.10
N VAL A 418 -18.26 -0.35 -6.35
CA VAL A 418 -19.27 -0.94 -5.46
C VAL A 418 -18.97 -0.44 -4.06
N ILE A 419 -19.93 0.17 -3.42
CA ILE A 419 -19.77 0.86 -2.15
C ILE A 419 -20.66 0.17 -1.10
N SER A 420 -20.09 -0.25 0.03
CA SER A 420 -20.85 -0.69 1.18
C SER A 420 -20.82 0.37 2.29
N SER A 421 -21.88 0.49 3.05
CA SER A 421 -21.95 1.44 4.17
C SER A 421 -21.09 1.00 5.35
N LEU A 422 -20.85 -0.32 5.50
CA LEU A 422 -20.01 -0.94 6.51
C LEU A 422 -18.95 -1.86 5.88
N PRO A 423 -17.71 -1.88 6.38
CA PRO A 423 -16.63 -2.71 5.82
C PRO A 423 -16.94 -4.21 5.75
N GLU A 424 -17.72 -4.70 6.70
CA GLU A 424 -18.15 -6.11 6.81
C GLU A 424 -19.29 -6.48 5.87
N SER A 425 -19.97 -5.50 5.27
CA SER A 425 -21.16 -5.72 4.43
C SER A 425 -20.84 -6.09 2.97
N ILE A 426 -19.59 -6.40 2.66
CA ILE A 426 -19.16 -6.92 1.36
C ILE A 426 -18.05 -7.94 1.56
N SER A 427 -18.24 -9.16 1.09
CA SER A 427 -17.30 -10.25 1.31
C SER A 427 -15.97 -10.07 0.58
N ALA A 428 -14.90 -10.72 1.07
CA ALA A 428 -13.59 -10.71 0.42
C ALA A 428 -13.67 -11.29 -1.01
N CYS A 429 -14.51 -12.30 -1.23
CA CYS A 429 -14.73 -12.89 -2.55
C CYS A 429 -15.32 -11.87 -3.51
N THR A 430 -16.37 -11.16 -3.10
CA THR A 430 -17.03 -10.11 -3.91
C THR A 430 -16.08 -8.96 -4.20
N ARG A 431 -15.31 -8.48 -3.20
CA ARG A 431 -14.28 -7.45 -3.41
C ARG A 431 -13.23 -7.88 -4.44
N THR A 432 -12.78 -9.14 -4.40
CA THR A 432 -11.81 -9.67 -5.36
C THR A 432 -12.37 -9.70 -6.78
N ARG A 433 -13.64 -10.07 -6.96
CA ARG A 433 -14.32 -10.04 -8.26
C ARG A 433 -14.42 -8.61 -8.81
N CYS A 434 -14.81 -7.65 -7.97
CA CYS A 434 -14.84 -6.24 -8.36
C CYS A 434 -13.47 -5.76 -8.87
N LEU A 435 -12.40 -6.01 -8.09
CA LEU A 435 -11.02 -5.62 -8.46
C LEU A 435 -10.59 -6.27 -9.78
N ALA A 436 -10.89 -7.55 -9.99
CA ALA A 436 -10.59 -8.26 -11.24
C ALA A 436 -11.30 -7.65 -12.46
N ALA A 437 -12.48 -7.07 -12.25
CA ALA A 437 -13.24 -6.36 -13.28
C ALA A 437 -12.84 -4.89 -13.46
N GLY A 438 -11.88 -4.38 -12.71
CA GLY A 438 -11.49 -2.96 -12.72
C GLY A 438 -12.48 -2.04 -11.98
N ILE A 439 -13.35 -2.61 -11.15
CA ILE A 439 -14.31 -1.90 -10.30
C ILE A 439 -13.73 -1.79 -8.89
N THR A 440 -13.82 -0.62 -8.27
CA THR A 440 -13.28 -0.40 -6.94
C THR A 440 -14.30 -0.79 -5.86
N PRO A 441 -14.02 -1.79 -4.99
CA PRO A 441 -14.85 -2.03 -3.82
C PRO A 441 -14.46 -1.03 -2.71
N LEU A 442 -15.42 -0.22 -2.22
CA LEU A 442 -15.24 0.84 -1.22
C LEU A 442 -16.17 0.63 -0.01
N HIS A 443 -15.82 1.31 1.12
CA HIS A 443 -16.65 1.39 2.32
C HIS A 443 -16.76 2.82 2.83
#